data_888b3d3e456eebbb2bf9d1c2f321c837
#
_entry.id   888b3d3e456eebbb2bf9d1c2f321c837
#
_cell.length_a   1.000
_cell.length_b   1.000
_cell.length_c   1.000
_cell.angle_alpha   90.00
_cell.angle_beta   90.00
_cell.angle_gamma   90.00
#
_symmetry.space_group_name_H-M   'P 1'
#
loop_
_entity.id
_entity.type
_entity.pdbx_description
1 polymer ?
#
loop_
_entity_poly.entity_id
_entity_poly.type
_entity_poly.pdbx_seq_one_letter_code
_entity_poly.pdbx_strand_id
1 'polypeptide(L)'
;MEPLESANTPSGSGLAERIIVETAEALKVDDSRVGEVWRYIQEGKSDLEIAAIYNTKYPNWLWSIRRYIAVIQGGPLPSAPTVIRSSSLYLAAFLKRHEKALSPEVLAELSSRLQQLQRLQTKDEADGVELITDKMRLREEEVLKKKLVGIYVYTLPHYLTHPVSPAEEDTLSDRTLFKVGKSDNDVIKRFNEQQRNTALPEKPLLVRVYTDVEDKGDVERRFHTLLAAADHRRNQSRVAGTEWFLTSLRFLDAIASDMGLTLYMALSEEE
;
A
#
# COMPACT_ATOMS: atom_id res chain seq x y z
N MET A 1 15.38 -18.75 -60.53
CA MET A 1 16.05 -18.34 -59.31
C MET A 1 15.33 -17.06 -58.87
N GLU A 2 14.25 -17.23 -58.15
CA GLU A 2 13.41 -16.12 -57.64
C GLU A 2 13.99 -15.63 -56.30
N PRO A 3 13.97 -14.31 -56.00
CA PRO A 3 14.43 -13.80 -54.75
C PRO A 3 13.33 -13.99 -53.68
N LEU A 4 13.75 -14.59 -52.57
CA LEU A 4 12.97 -14.71 -51.33
C LEU A 4 12.56 -13.31 -50.82
N GLU A 5 11.26 -13.04 -50.78
CA GLU A 5 10.69 -11.91 -50.06
C GLU A 5 11.04 -12.00 -48.56
N SER A 6 11.77 -11.01 -48.12
CA SER A 6 12.05 -10.81 -46.70
C SER A 6 10.76 -10.43 -45.98
N ALA A 7 10.27 -11.31 -45.13
CA ALA A 7 9.18 -11.03 -44.20
C ALA A 7 9.54 -9.80 -43.33
N ASN A 8 8.84 -8.72 -43.57
CA ASN A 8 8.93 -7.46 -42.85
C ASN A 8 8.37 -7.67 -41.45
N THR A 9 9.22 -7.85 -40.45
CA THR A 9 8.84 -7.86 -39.04
C THR A 9 8.30 -6.48 -38.69
N PRO A 10 7.07 -6.31 -38.17
CA PRO A 10 6.54 -4.99 -37.82
C PRO A 10 7.43 -4.36 -36.76
N SER A 11 7.98 -3.19 -37.09
CA SER A 11 8.88 -2.43 -36.23
C SER A 11 8.19 -2.10 -34.89
N GLY A 12 8.91 -2.27 -33.77
CA GLY A 12 8.40 -2.04 -32.40
C GLY A 12 7.82 -0.63 -32.12
N SER A 13 8.02 0.33 -33.03
CA SER A 13 7.43 1.67 -32.98
C SER A 13 5.90 1.66 -33.18
N GLY A 14 5.37 0.80 -34.05
CA GLY A 14 3.94 0.74 -34.35
C GLY A 14 3.08 0.19 -33.20
N LEU A 15 3.60 -0.78 -32.42
CA LEU A 15 2.87 -1.33 -31.27
C LEU A 15 2.82 -0.31 -30.12
N ALA A 16 3.92 0.39 -29.83
CA ALA A 16 3.95 1.41 -28.79
C ALA A 16 2.95 2.55 -29.05
N GLU A 17 2.88 3.04 -30.29
CA GLU A 17 1.88 4.04 -30.69
C GLU A 17 0.45 3.51 -30.53
N ARG A 18 0.19 2.27 -30.93
CA ARG A 18 -1.13 1.66 -30.79
C ARG A 18 -1.54 1.51 -29.33
N ILE A 19 -0.63 1.12 -28.43
CA ILE A 19 -0.88 1.06 -26.99
C ILE A 19 -1.34 2.43 -26.50
N ILE A 20 -0.62 3.49 -26.82
CA ILE A 20 -0.97 4.85 -26.39
C ILE A 20 -2.35 5.25 -26.91
N VAL A 21 -2.64 5.02 -28.18
CA VAL A 21 -3.92 5.42 -28.80
C VAL A 21 -5.09 4.62 -28.23
N GLU A 22 -5.00 3.30 -28.19
CA GLU A 22 -6.10 2.44 -27.74
C GLU A 22 -6.37 2.62 -26.24
N THR A 23 -5.32 2.73 -25.40
CA THR A 23 -5.50 2.98 -23.98
C THR A 23 -6.02 4.39 -23.70
N ALA A 24 -5.66 5.40 -24.48
CA ALA A 24 -6.23 6.74 -24.37
C ALA A 24 -7.73 6.74 -24.68
N GLU A 25 -8.18 6.04 -25.75
CA GLU A 25 -9.61 5.90 -26.05
C GLU A 25 -10.36 5.16 -24.92
N ALA A 26 -9.76 4.13 -24.34
CA ALA A 26 -10.33 3.41 -23.21
C ALA A 26 -10.41 4.29 -21.95
N LEU A 27 -9.37 5.08 -21.63
CA LEU A 27 -9.34 5.99 -20.48
C LEU A 27 -10.35 7.14 -20.59
N LYS A 28 -10.74 7.55 -21.80
CA LYS A 28 -11.79 8.57 -22.01
C LYS A 28 -13.13 8.16 -21.41
N VAL A 29 -13.44 6.87 -21.43
CA VAL A 29 -14.72 6.32 -20.98
C VAL A 29 -14.60 5.50 -19.69
N ASP A 30 -13.41 5.46 -19.09
CA ASP A 30 -13.16 4.74 -17.86
C ASP A 30 -13.71 5.54 -16.66
N ASP A 31 -14.67 4.96 -15.93
CA ASP A 31 -15.32 5.58 -14.76
C ASP A 31 -14.49 5.48 -13.49
N SER A 32 -13.31 4.84 -13.54
CA SER A 32 -12.41 4.78 -12.40
C SER A 32 -11.73 6.11 -12.11
N ARG A 33 -11.21 6.26 -10.90
CA ARG A 33 -10.40 7.43 -10.54
C ARG A 33 -9.22 7.67 -11.48
N VAL A 34 -8.62 6.60 -12.01
CA VAL A 34 -7.51 6.70 -12.98
C VAL A 34 -7.98 7.33 -14.29
N GLY A 35 -9.12 6.88 -14.83
CA GLY A 35 -9.72 7.46 -16.04
C GLY A 35 -10.16 8.90 -15.81
N GLU A 36 -10.77 9.19 -14.67
CA GLU A 36 -11.21 10.54 -14.32
C GLU A 36 -10.03 11.52 -14.21
N VAL A 37 -8.98 11.15 -13.50
CA VAL A 37 -7.76 11.97 -13.39
C VAL A 37 -7.07 12.09 -14.76
N TRP A 38 -7.05 11.05 -15.56
CA TRP A 38 -6.50 11.12 -16.91
C TRP A 38 -7.24 12.18 -17.75
N ARG A 39 -8.59 12.23 -17.71
CA ARG A 39 -9.39 13.26 -18.42
C ARG A 39 -9.04 14.67 -17.96
N TYR A 40 -8.93 14.90 -16.64
CA TYR A 40 -8.53 16.21 -16.09
C TYR A 40 -7.13 16.63 -16.57
N ILE A 41 -6.20 15.68 -16.67
CA ILE A 41 -4.87 15.94 -17.21
C ILE A 41 -4.95 16.33 -18.68
N GLN A 42 -5.79 15.66 -19.49
CA GLN A 42 -6.00 16.01 -20.91
C GLN A 42 -6.67 17.38 -21.07
N GLU A 43 -7.51 17.78 -20.14
CA GLU A 43 -8.12 19.12 -20.06
C GLU A 43 -7.11 20.22 -19.65
N GLY A 44 -5.87 19.86 -19.34
CA GLY A 44 -4.83 20.79 -18.94
C GLY A 44 -4.93 21.28 -17.48
N LYS A 45 -5.72 20.61 -16.63
CA LYS A 45 -5.82 20.96 -15.21
C LYS A 45 -4.48 20.71 -14.50
N SER A 46 -4.11 21.63 -13.65
CA SER A 46 -2.97 21.48 -12.74
C SER A 46 -3.26 20.49 -11.62
N ASP A 47 -2.22 19.95 -11.00
CA ASP A 47 -2.35 19.03 -9.86
C ASP A 47 -3.11 19.65 -8.68
N LEU A 48 -2.99 20.96 -8.45
CA LEU A 48 -3.73 21.66 -7.41
C LEU A 48 -5.23 21.76 -7.74
N GLU A 49 -5.59 22.04 -8.99
CA GLU A 49 -6.98 22.07 -9.43
C GLU A 49 -7.62 20.69 -9.32
N ILE A 50 -6.90 19.63 -9.73
CA ILE A 50 -7.39 18.25 -9.58
C ILE A 50 -7.55 17.91 -8.10
N ALA A 51 -6.57 18.22 -7.24
CA ALA A 51 -6.66 18.00 -5.82
C ALA A 51 -7.86 18.71 -5.17
N ALA A 52 -8.16 19.93 -5.61
CA ALA A 52 -9.34 20.69 -5.16
C ALA A 52 -10.67 20.02 -5.52
N ILE A 53 -10.78 19.42 -6.71
CA ILE A 53 -11.98 18.65 -7.13
C ILE A 53 -12.25 17.50 -6.16
N TYR A 54 -11.19 16.83 -5.67
CA TYR A 54 -11.29 15.72 -4.71
C TYR A 54 -11.30 16.17 -3.24
N ASN A 55 -11.43 17.46 -2.95
CA ASN A 55 -11.39 18.04 -1.60
C ASN A 55 -10.12 17.66 -0.82
N THR A 56 -9.00 17.51 -1.50
CA THR A 56 -7.71 17.21 -0.88
C THR A 56 -6.81 18.43 -0.88
N LYS A 57 -6.19 18.72 0.28
CA LYS A 57 -5.30 19.88 0.43
C LYS A 57 -3.98 19.74 -0.34
N TYR A 58 -3.47 18.50 -0.47
CA TYR A 58 -2.18 18.21 -1.06
C TYR A 58 -2.33 17.25 -2.25
N PRO A 59 -1.66 17.53 -3.39
CA PRO A 59 -1.77 16.74 -4.61
C PRO A 59 -0.85 15.50 -4.63
N ASN A 60 -0.18 15.15 -3.54
CA ASN A 60 0.86 14.10 -3.51
C ASN A 60 0.40 12.74 -4.06
N TRP A 61 -0.88 12.39 -3.86
CA TRP A 61 -1.47 11.17 -4.37
C TRP A 61 -1.56 11.13 -5.91
N LEU A 62 -1.61 12.29 -6.58
CA LEU A 62 -1.65 12.37 -8.04
C LEU A 62 -0.37 11.83 -8.70
N TRP A 63 0.77 11.92 -8.00
CA TRP A 63 2.01 11.32 -8.48
C TRP A 63 1.85 9.81 -8.71
N SER A 64 1.21 9.11 -7.79
CA SER A 64 0.94 7.68 -7.93
C SER A 64 -0.01 7.40 -9.10
N ILE A 65 -1.11 8.16 -9.21
CA ILE A 65 -2.06 8.00 -10.33
C ILE A 65 -1.38 8.22 -11.69
N ARG A 66 -0.53 9.23 -11.82
CA ARG A 66 0.26 9.46 -13.04
C ARG A 66 1.15 8.28 -13.39
N ARG A 67 1.71 7.61 -12.39
CA ARG A 67 2.50 6.38 -12.59
C ARG A 67 1.64 5.23 -13.09
N TYR A 68 0.43 5.04 -12.54
CA TYR A 68 -0.49 4.00 -13.01
C TYR A 68 -0.92 4.27 -14.45
N ILE A 69 -1.27 5.52 -14.79
CA ILE A 69 -1.55 5.94 -16.17
C ILE A 69 -0.37 5.62 -17.10
N ALA A 70 0.84 5.97 -16.71
CA ALA A 70 2.04 5.70 -17.50
C ALA A 70 2.23 4.19 -17.75
N VAL A 71 2.00 3.35 -16.76
CA VAL A 71 2.08 1.88 -16.89
C VAL A 71 1.01 1.35 -17.86
N ILE A 72 -0.22 1.83 -17.77
CA ILE A 72 -1.33 1.49 -18.69
C ILE A 72 -0.99 1.89 -20.12
N GLN A 73 -0.38 3.05 -20.33
CA GLN A 73 0.01 3.56 -21.63
C GLN A 73 1.36 3.01 -22.15
N GLY A 74 1.88 1.93 -21.58
CA GLY A 74 3.10 1.28 -22.05
C GLY A 74 4.40 1.95 -21.58
N GLY A 75 4.34 2.91 -20.66
CA GLY A 75 5.51 3.58 -20.09
C GLY A 75 6.37 2.67 -19.20
N PRO A 76 7.47 3.14 -18.60
CA PRO A 76 8.39 2.33 -17.82
C PRO A 76 7.70 1.70 -16.60
N LEU A 77 8.07 0.46 -16.28
CA LEU A 77 7.61 -0.20 -15.08
C LEU A 77 8.25 0.46 -13.83
N PRO A 78 7.51 0.59 -12.73
CA PRO A 78 8.04 1.13 -11.50
C PRO A 78 9.05 0.18 -10.85
N SER A 79 9.93 0.74 -10.02
CA SER A 79 10.92 -0.02 -9.24
C SER A 79 10.60 -0.10 -7.74
N ALA A 80 9.78 0.81 -7.21
CA ALA A 80 9.42 0.81 -5.80
C ALA A 80 8.33 -0.24 -5.51
N PRO A 81 8.47 -1.10 -4.48
CA PRO A 81 7.56 -2.23 -4.18
C PRO A 81 6.09 -1.83 -4.07
N THR A 82 5.79 -0.76 -3.33
CA THR A 82 4.42 -0.24 -3.15
C THR A 82 3.80 0.21 -4.48
N VAL A 83 4.61 0.85 -5.35
CA VAL A 83 4.16 1.30 -6.66
C VAL A 83 4.00 0.15 -7.64
N ILE A 84 4.88 -0.87 -7.60
CA ILE A 84 4.76 -2.11 -8.39
C ILE A 84 3.42 -2.77 -8.09
N ARG A 85 3.12 -2.98 -6.81
CA ARG A 85 1.89 -3.62 -6.35
C ARG A 85 0.64 -2.86 -6.79
N SER A 86 0.59 -1.57 -6.52
CA SER A 86 -0.56 -0.74 -6.91
C SER A 86 -0.71 -0.68 -8.44
N SER A 87 0.40 -0.54 -9.19
CA SER A 87 0.36 -0.56 -10.66
C SER A 87 -0.16 -1.90 -11.21
N SER A 88 0.20 -3.02 -10.59
CA SER A 88 -0.33 -4.35 -10.94
C SER A 88 -1.85 -4.41 -10.77
N LEU A 89 -2.38 -3.92 -9.63
CA LEU A 89 -3.82 -3.89 -9.36
C LEU A 89 -4.58 -2.99 -10.36
N TYR A 90 -4.09 -1.78 -10.60
CA TYR A 90 -4.75 -0.85 -11.52
C TYR A 90 -4.69 -1.33 -12.98
N LEU A 91 -3.57 -1.91 -13.42
CA LEU A 91 -3.47 -2.48 -14.75
C LEU A 91 -4.40 -3.71 -14.93
N ALA A 92 -4.48 -4.59 -13.92
CA ALA A 92 -5.39 -5.73 -13.95
C ALA A 92 -6.86 -5.30 -14.02
N ALA A 93 -7.25 -4.30 -13.20
CA ALA A 93 -8.59 -3.74 -13.20
C ALA A 93 -8.92 -3.06 -14.53
N PHE A 94 -7.99 -2.29 -15.11
CA PHE A 94 -8.14 -1.66 -16.42
C PHE A 94 -8.34 -2.70 -17.54
N LEU A 95 -7.50 -3.72 -17.60
CA LEU A 95 -7.63 -4.82 -18.57
C LEU A 95 -8.98 -5.50 -18.47
N LYS A 96 -9.44 -5.82 -17.26
CA LYS A 96 -10.74 -6.45 -17.03
C LYS A 96 -11.91 -5.60 -17.55
N ARG A 97 -11.87 -4.26 -17.35
CA ARG A 97 -12.92 -3.35 -17.82
C ARG A 97 -12.92 -3.14 -19.32
N HIS A 98 -11.74 -3.12 -19.95
CA HIS A 98 -11.56 -2.71 -21.32
C HIS A 98 -11.11 -3.84 -22.27
N GLU A 99 -11.17 -5.10 -21.86
CA GLU A 99 -10.74 -6.27 -22.65
C GLU A 99 -11.34 -6.27 -24.07
N LYS A 100 -12.62 -5.90 -24.20
CA LYS A 100 -13.34 -5.88 -25.50
C LYS A 100 -13.03 -4.65 -26.35
N ALA A 101 -12.44 -3.61 -25.78
CA ALA A 101 -12.14 -2.36 -26.46
C ALA A 101 -10.70 -2.30 -27.00
N LEU A 102 -9.83 -3.18 -26.50
CA LEU A 102 -8.43 -3.26 -26.88
C LEU A 102 -8.23 -4.30 -27.99
N SER A 103 -7.32 -4.01 -28.92
CA SER A 103 -6.91 -4.99 -29.94
C SER A 103 -6.17 -6.17 -29.31
N PRO A 104 -6.19 -7.36 -29.94
CA PRO A 104 -5.53 -8.55 -29.41
C PRO A 104 -4.04 -8.34 -29.10
N GLU A 105 -3.33 -7.59 -29.94
CA GLU A 105 -1.90 -7.32 -29.76
C GLU A 105 -1.63 -6.38 -28.58
N VAL A 106 -2.44 -5.33 -28.40
CA VAL A 106 -2.35 -4.41 -27.26
C VAL A 106 -2.70 -5.15 -25.96
N LEU A 107 -3.77 -5.95 -25.99
CA LEU A 107 -4.17 -6.78 -24.86
C LEU A 107 -3.07 -7.77 -24.45
N ALA A 108 -2.44 -8.43 -25.42
CA ALA A 108 -1.34 -9.36 -25.17
C ALA A 108 -0.13 -8.65 -24.53
N GLU A 109 0.26 -7.48 -25.05
CA GLU A 109 1.38 -6.71 -24.50
C GLU A 109 1.10 -6.23 -23.07
N LEU A 110 -0.08 -5.64 -22.83
CA LEU A 110 -0.47 -5.18 -21.49
C LEU A 110 -0.59 -6.34 -20.49
N SER A 111 -1.06 -7.50 -20.94
CA SER A 111 -1.10 -8.72 -20.14
C SER A 111 0.32 -9.23 -19.79
N SER A 112 1.25 -9.16 -20.75
CA SER A 112 2.67 -9.46 -20.52
C SER A 112 3.28 -8.53 -19.47
N ARG A 113 2.98 -7.24 -19.57
CA ARG A 113 3.42 -6.23 -18.57
C ARG A 113 2.86 -6.49 -17.18
N LEU A 114 1.58 -6.89 -17.09
CA LEU A 114 0.96 -7.29 -15.84
C LEU A 114 1.70 -8.49 -15.22
N GLN A 115 2.02 -9.50 -16.01
CA GLN A 115 2.82 -10.64 -15.53
C GLN A 115 4.23 -10.22 -15.06
N GLN A 116 4.86 -9.26 -15.74
CA GLN A 116 6.15 -8.72 -15.31
C GLN A 116 6.04 -8.02 -13.95
N LEU A 117 5.01 -7.17 -13.75
CA LEU A 117 4.74 -6.52 -12.46
C LEU A 117 4.52 -7.55 -11.35
N GLN A 118 3.74 -8.60 -11.60
CA GLN A 118 3.48 -9.68 -10.64
C GLN A 118 4.75 -10.46 -10.29
N ARG A 119 5.64 -10.71 -11.25
CA ARG A 119 6.95 -11.34 -10.99
C ARG A 119 7.88 -10.44 -10.17
N LEU A 120 7.89 -9.12 -10.45
CA LEU A 120 8.64 -8.16 -9.65
C LEU A 120 8.10 -8.10 -8.22
N GLN A 121 6.78 -8.10 -8.05
CA GLN A 121 6.12 -8.11 -6.76
C GLN A 121 6.55 -9.32 -5.91
N THR A 122 6.50 -10.54 -6.46
CA THR A 122 6.87 -11.76 -5.72
C THR A 122 8.34 -11.79 -5.34
N LYS A 123 9.23 -11.23 -6.16
CA LYS A 123 10.65 -11.12 -5.84
C LYS A 123 10.89 -10.08 -4.74
N ASP A 124 10.31 -8.89 -4.89
CA ASP A 124 10.47 -7.80 -3.92
C ASP A 124 9.82 -8.14 -2.57
N GLU A 125 8.75 -8.94 -2.55
CA GLU A 125 8.12 -9.41 -1.31
C GLU A 125 9.07 -10.25 -0.48
N ALA A 126 9.83 -11.16 -1.08
CA ALA A 126 10.81 -11.98 -0.38
C ALA A 126 12.00 -11.14 0.14
N ASP A 127 12.60 -10.32 -0.74
CA ASP A 127 13.73 -9.45 -0.41
C ASP A 127 13.28 -8.31 0.56
N GLY A 128 12.06 -7.80 0.39
CA GLY A 128 11.48 -6.73 1.20
C GLY A 128 11.16 -7.16 2.63
N VAL A 129 10.67 -8.39 2.85
CA VAL A 129 10.43 -8.93 4.20
C VAL A 129 11.73 -9.00 5.00
N GLU A 130 12.81 -9.49 4.39
CA GLU A 130 14.10 -9.60 5.06
C GLU A 130 14.65 -8.22 5.41
N LEU A 131 14.64 -7.28 4.48
CA LEU A 131 15.10 -5.90 4.68
C LEU A 131 14.26 -5.15 5.73
N ILE A 132 12.93 -5.26 5.67
CA ILE A 132 12.03 -4.65 6.64
C ILE A 132 12.28 -5.25 8.02
N THR A 133 12.41 -6.57 8.10
CA THR A 133 12.66 -7.28 9.36
C THR A 133 13.98 -6.85 10.00
N ASP A 134 15.04 -6.70 9.20
CA ASP A 134 16.36 -6.29 9.70
C ASP A 134 16.38 -4.80 10.14
N LYS A 135 15.77 -3.90 9.37
CA LYS A 135 15.60 -2.50 9.76
C LYS A 135 14.82 -2.37 11.06
N MET A 136 13.76 -3.16 11.24
CA MET A 136 12.96 -3.16 12.47
C MET A 136 13.73 -3.69 13.68
N ARG A 137 14.52 -4.76 13.52
CA ARG A 137 15.35 -5.29 14.58
C ARG A 137 16.37 -4.28 15.09
N LEU A 138 17.03 -3.55 14.20
CA LEU A 138 17.96 -2.48 14.58
C LEU A 138 17.25 -1.37 15.36
N ARG A 139 16.05 -0.96 14.95
CA ARG A 139 15.24 0.04 15.67
C ARG A 139 14.71 -0.48 17.01
N GLU A 140 14.28 -1.75 17.08
CA GLU A 140 13.93 -2.39 18.36
C GLU A 140 15.09 -2.32 19.37
N GLU A 141 16.33 -2.54 18.91
CA GLU A 141 17.53 -2.45 19.79
C GLU A 141 17.80 -1.03 20.31
N GLU A 142 17.52 0.00 19.50
CA GLU A 142 17.62 1.40 19.93
C GLU A 142 16.54 1.76 20.98
N VAL A 143 15.30 1.28 20.75
CA VAL A 143 14.17 1.50 21.66
C VAL A 143 14.36 0.76 22.98
N LEU A 144 14.98 -0.43 22.95
CA LEU A 144 15.32 -1.22 24.16
C LEU A 144 16.12 -0.43 25.21
N LYS A 145 16.93 0.54 24.76
CA LYS A 145 17.78 1.33 25.65
C LYS A 145 17.03 2.45 26.38
N LYS A 146 15.80 2.79 25.97
CA LYS A 146 15.10 4.03 26.38
C LYS A 146 13.93 3.85 27.37
N LYS A 147 13.52 2.62 27.66
CA LYS A 147 12.38 2.32 28.58
C LYS A 147 11.15 3.18 28.28
N LEU A 148 10.65 3.11 27.05
CA LEU A 148 9.52 3.92 26.62
C LEU A 148 8.22 3.44 27.25
N VAL A 149 7.36 4.41 27.57
CA VAL A 149 6.00 4.22 28.08
C VAL A 149 5.02 4.74 27.05
N GLY A 150 3.97 4.00 26.75
CA GLY A 150 2.97 4.45 25.78
C GLY A 150 2.19 3.33 25.13
N ILE A 151 1.61 3.68 23.96
CA ILE A 151 0.91 2.74 23.10
C ILE A 151 1.92 2.12 22.14
N TYR A 152 1.84 0.82 21.97
CA TYR A 152 2.62 0.08 20.99
C TYR A 152 1.73 -0.67 20.02
N VAL A 153 2.20 -0.77 18.79
CA VAL A 153 1.52 -1.50 17.73
C VAL A 153 2.48 -2.51 17.13
N TYR A 154 2.03 -3.75 17.02
CA TYR A 154 2.78 -4.76 16.32
C TYR A 154 1.92 -5.60 15.38
N THR A 155 2.58 -6.27 14.46
CA THR A 155 1.96 -7.20 13.52
C THR A 155 2.89 -8.36 13.22
N LEU A 156 2.45 -9.31 12.41
CA LEU A 156 3.30 -10.37 11.87
C LEU A 156 3.91 -9.93 10.53
N PRO A 157 5.18 -10.29 10.22
CA PRO A 157 5.83 -9.97 8.95
C PRO A 157 4.95 -10.31 7.74
N HIS A 158 4.31 -11.47 7.76
CA HIS A 158 3.40 -11.92 6.70
C HIS A 158 2.28 -10.91 6.41
N TYR A 159 1.71 -10.25 7.41
CA TYR A 159 0.63 -9.27 7.21
C TYR A 159 1.08 -7.95 6.61
N LEU A 160 2.37 -7.62 6.67
CA LEU A 160 2.91 -6.43 6.00
C LEU A 160 3.05 -6.66 4.49
N THR A 161 3.38 -7.89 4.09
CA THR A 161 3.54 -8.27 2.68
C THR A 161 2.25 -8.74 2.04
N HIS A 162 1.37 -9.38 2.82
CA HIS A 162 0.08 -9.91 2.38
C HIS A 162 -1.05 -9.33 3.25
N PRO A 163 -1.46 -8.09 3.03
CA PRO A 163 -2.53 -7.47 3.83
C PRO A 163 -3.84 -8.23 3.66
N VAL A 164 -4.59 -8.30 4.75
CA VAL A 164 -5.87 -9.01 4.81
C VAL A 164 -6.92 -8.35 3.90
N SER A 165 -6.88 -7.03 3.79
CA SER A 165 -7.70 -6.26 2.86
C SER A 165 -6.78 -5.29 2.10
N PRO A 166 -6.30 -5.70 0.91
CA PRO A 166 -5.49 -4.84 0.06
C PRO A 166 -6.23 -3.56 -0.31
N ALA A 167 -5.48 -2.50 -0.61
CA ALA A 167 -6.05 -1.28 -1.13
C ALA A 167 -6.77 -1.58 -2.44
N GLU A 168 -8.02 -1.20 -2.51
CA GLU A 168 -8.84 -1.23 -3.72
C GLU A 168 -8.83 0.16 -4.36
N GLU A 169 -9.46 0.28 -5.55
CA GLU A 169 -9.52 1.52 -6.31
C GLU A 169 -10.07 2.71 -5.49
N ASP A 170 -10.96 2.44 -4.54
CA ASP A 170 -11.60 3.43 -3.67
C ASP A 170 -10.98 3.54 -2.26
N THR A 171 -10.01 2.70 -1.92
CA THR A 171 -9.36 2.73 -0.61
C THR A 171 -7.94 3.28 -0.67
N LEU A 172 -7.61 4.21 0.23
CA LEU A 172 -6.34 4.93 0.22
C LEU A 172 -5.15 4.12 0.75
N SER A 173 -5.40 2.96 1.40
CA SER A 173 -4.34 2.14 1.99
C SER A 173 -4.80 0.72 2.26
N ASP A 174 -3.85 -0.20 2.21
CA ASP A 174 -4.05 -1.56 2.67
C ASP A 174 -4.50 -1.61 4.13
N ARG A 175 -5.42 -2.53 4.45
CA ARG A 175 -5.74 -2.86 5.83
C ARG A 175 -5.23 -4.25 6.15
N THR A 176 -4.59 -4.37 7.29
CA THR A 176 -4.12 -5.65 7.80
C THR A 176 -4.33 -5.75 9.31
N LEU A 177 -3.93 -6.87 9.89
CA LEU A 177 -4.12 -7.09 11.33
C LEU A 177 -2.96 -6.48 12.11
N PHE A 178 -3.28 -5.49 12.94
CA PHE A 178 -2.38 -4.89 13.92
C PHE A 178 -2.90 -5.13 15.33
N LYS A 179 -2.00 -5.49 16.22
CA LYS A 179 -2.30 -5.50 17.64
C LYS A 179 -1.91 -4.15 18.25
N VAL A 180 -2.87 -3.55 18.97
CA VAL A 180 -2.70 -2.29 19.68
C VAL A 180 -2.74 -2.59 21.17
N GLY A 181 -1.67 -2.26 21.87
CA GLY A 181 -1.55 -2.46 23.31
C GLY A 181 -0.87 -1.29 23.98
N LYS A 182 -0.85 -1.34 25.31
CA LYS A 182 -0.27 -0.30 26.18
C LYS A 182 0.79 -0.88 27.13
N SER A 183 1.78 -0.09 27.43
CA SER A 183 2.71 -0.35 28.53
C SER A 183 2.89 0.89 29.42
N ASP A 184 2.71 0.69 30.72
CA ASP A 184 2.91 1.75 31.73
C ASP A 184 4.36 1.83 32.24
N ASN A 185 5.22 0.86 31.87
CA ASN A 185 6.61 0.78 32.36
C ASN A 185 7.62 0.76 31.21
N ASP A 186 7.50 -0.21 30.31
CA ASP A 186 8.43 -0.44 29.21
C ASP A 186 7.72 -1.18 28.09
N VAL A 187 7.58 -0.51 26.96
CA VAL A 187 6.92 -1.05 25.76
C VAL A 187 7.62 -2.32 25.28
N ILE A 188 8.95 -2.32 25.22
CA ILE A 188 9.71 -3.45 24.68
C ILE A 188 9.64 -4.65 25.60
N LYS A 189 9.76 -4.42 26.91
CA LYS A 189 9.60 -5.50 27.88
C LYS A 189 8.21 -6.14 27.76
N ARG A 190 7.16 -5.32 27.67
CA ARG A 190 5.77 -5.78 27.52
C ARG A 190 5.56 -6.53 26.20
N PHE A 191 6.11 -6.02 25.10
CA PHE A 191 6.06 -6.66 23.80
C PHE A 191 6.75 -8.04 23.83
N ASN A 192 7.95 -8.14 24.41
CA ASN A 192 8.68 -9.39 24.55
C ASN A 192 7.98 -10.41 25.47
N GLU A 193 7.34 -9.95 26.55
CA GLU A 193 6.53 -10.80 27.42
C GLU A 193 5.33 -11.39 26.66
N GLN A 194 4.67 -10.59 25.84
CA GLN A 194 3.55 -11.06 25.00
C GLN A 194 4.00 -12.09 23.97
N GLN A 195 5.16 -11.91 23.33
CA GLN A 195 5.72 -12.91 22.41
C GLN A 195 5.93 -14.27 23.08
N ARG A 196 6.41 -14.29 24.30
CA ARG A 196 6.66 -15.55 25.05
C ARG A 196 5.39 -16.24 25.49
N ASN A 197 4.35 -15.47 25.77
CA ASN A 197 3.07 -15.98 26.31
C ASN A 197 2.04 -16.31 25.22
N THR A 198 2.32 -16.02 23.96
CA THR A 198 1.41 -16.24 22.85
C THR A 198 2.09 -17.16 21.82
N ALA A 199 1.44 -18.27 21.48
CA ALA A 199 1.92 -19.17 20.42
C ALA A 199 1.71 -18.52 19.04
N LEU A 200 2.59 -17.59 18.68
CA LEU A 200 2.57 -16.96 17.36
C LEU A 200 3.32 -17.81 16.34
N PRO A 201 2.84 -17.88 15.10
CA PRO A 201 3.48 -18.70 14.05
C PRO A 201 4.84 -18.16 13.62
N GLU A 202 5.08 -16.87 13.81
CA GLU A 202 6.33 -16.17 13.48
C GLU A 202 6.62 -15.06 14.50
N LYS A 203 7.86 -14.56 14.53
CA LYS A 203 8.24 -13.48 15.42
C LYS A 203 7.56 -12.17 14.98
N PRO A 204 6.70 -11.54 15.82
CA PRO A 204 6.05 -10.30 15.47
C PRO A 204 7.05 -9.15 15.34
N LEU A 205 6.65 -8.11 14.59
CA LEU A 205 7.40 -6.88 14.38
C LEU A 205 6.68 -5.73 15.08
N LEU A 206 7.43 -4.98 15.89
CA LEU A 206 6.97 -3.72 16.49
C LEU A 206 7.02 -2.64 15.42
N VAL A 207 5.85 -2.10 15.02
CA VAL A 207 5.75 -1.18 13.88
C VAL A 207 5.51 0.27 14.27
N ARG A 208 4.93 0.53 15.45
CA ARG A 208 4.70 1.87 15.99
C ARG A 208 4.87 1.88 17.51
N VAL A 209 5.43 2.97 18.01
CA VAL A 209 5.40 3.34 19.43
C VAL A 209 4.98 4.80 19.51
N TYR A 210 3.89 5.07 20.25
CA TYR A 210 3.41 6.41 20.54
C TYR A 210 3.65 6.72 22.01
N THR A 211 4.28 7.86 22.28
CA THR A 211 4.64 8.35 23.60
C THR A 211 3.84 9.59 24.01
N ASP A 212 4.22 10.23 25.10
CA ASP A 212 3.60 11.45 25.64
C ASP A 212 2.13 11.27 26.08
N VAL A 213 1.86 10.10 26.65
CA VAL A 213 0.55 9.73 27.18
C VAL A 213 0.37 10.34 28.56
N GLU A 214 -0.36 11.44 28.69
CA GLU A 214 -0.63 12.12 29.97
C GLU A 214 -1.53 11.29 30.89
N ASP A 215 -2.58 10.65 30.35
CA ASP A 215 -3.47 9.74 31.09
C ASP A 215 -3.39 8.31 30.57
N LYS A 216 -2.61 7.50 31.26
CA LYS A 216 -2.26 6.14 30.83
C LYS A 216 -3.45 5.16 30.79
N GLY A 217 -4.52 5.42 31.56
CA GLY A 217 -5.65 4.50 31.67
C GLY A 217 -6.64 4.56 30.52
N ASP A 218 -6.83 5.72 29.96
CA ASP A 218 -7.91 6.00 29.00
C ASP A 218 -7.48 5.91 27.52
N VAL A 219 -6.19 6.14 27.24
CA VAL A 219 -5.68 6.24 25.86
C VAL A 219 -5.88 4.95 25.08
N GLU A 220 -5.54 3.79 25.62
CA GLU A 220 -5.75 2.50 24.94
C GLU A 220 -7.24 2.25 24.67
N ARG A 221 -8.09 2.52 25.64
CA ARG A 221 -9.54 2.38 25.49
C ARG A 221 -10.08 3.34 24.41
N ARG A 222 -9.60 4.58 24.33
CA ARG A 222 -9.96 5.54 23.29
C ARG A 222 -9.50 5.07 21.91
N PHE A 223 -8.26 4.56 21.78
CA PHE A 223 -7.81 3.92 20.54
C PHE A 223 -8.77 2.83 20.08
N HIS A 224 -9.09 1.90 20.98
CA HIS A 224 -10.01 0.80 20.68
C HIS A 224 -11.41 1.29 20.33
N THR A 225 -11.91 2.34 21.00
CA THR A 225 -13.22 2.93 20.72
C THR A 225 -13.26 3.59 19.35
N LEU A 226 -12.23 4.38 18.98
CA LEU A 226 -12.14 5.03 17.67
C LEU A 226 -12.00 4.03 16.53
N LEU A 227 -11.18 2.99 16.71
CA LEU A 227 -11.08 1.90 15.75
C LEU A 227 -12.42 1.20 15.53
N ALA A 228 -13.16 0.91 16.61
CA ALA A 228 -14.45 0.27 16.52
C ALA A 228 -15.52 1.20 15.87
N ALA A 229 -15.49 2.50 16.18
CA ALA A 229 -16.43 3.48 15.63
C ALA A 229 -16.21 3.73 14.12
N ALA A 230 -14.99 3.53 13.63
CA ALA A 230 -14.64 3.66 12.23
C ALA A 230 -14.75 2.33 11.45
N ASP A 231 -15.49 1.33 11.96
CA ASP A 231 -15.64 0.00 11.36
C ASP A 231 -14.32 -0.77 11.14
N HIS A 232 -13.27 -0.40 11.87
CA HIS A 232 -12.04 -1.18 11.90
C HIS A 232 -12.25 -2.39 12.82
N ARG A 233 -12.72 -3.48 12.22
CA ARG A 233 -13.22 -4.66 12.92
C ARG A 233 -12.14 -5.28 13.81
N ARG A 234 -12.51 -5.55 15.06
CA ARG A 234 -11.73 -6.45 15.90
C ARG A 234 -11.71 -7.85 15.29
N ASN A 235 -10.57 -8.51 15.34
CA ASN A 235 -10.54 -9.93 15.06
C ASN A 235 -11.43 -10.66 16.10
N GLN A 236 -12.54 -11.25 15.63
CA GLN A 236 -13.51 -11.93 16.49
C GLN A 236 -13.06 -13.35 16.87
N SER A 237 -11.87 -13.77 16.45
CA SER A 237 -11.33 -15.06 16.87
C SER A 237 -11.09 -15.04 18.38
N ARG A 238 -11.80 -15.89 19.10
CA ARG A 238 -11.63 -16.07 20.56
C ARG A 238 -10.22 -16.51 20.96
N VAL A 239 -9.44 -17.01 20.01
CA VAL A 239 -8.08 -17.53 20.22
C VAL A 239 -7.01 -16.43 20.12
N ALA A 240 -7.25 -15.35 19.36
CA ALA A 240 -6.25 -14.34 19.08
C ALA A 240 -6.25 -13.13 20.04
N GLY A 241 -7.16 -13.09 21.03
CA GLY A 241 -7.35 -11.93 21.92
C GLY A 241 -8.13 -10.77 21.28
N THR A 242 -8.56 -9.82 22.09
CA THR A 242 -9.49 -8.73 21.68
C THR A 242 -8.78 -7.46 21.20
N GLU A 243 -7.46 -7.47 21.11
CA GLU A 243 -6.63 -6.29 20.81
C GLU A 243 -6.10 -6.25 19.38
N TRP A 244 -6.53 -7.18 18.53
CA TRP A 244 -6.21 -7.22 17.10
C TRP A 244 -7.28 -6.53 16.28
N PHE A 245 -6.87 -5.57 15.43
CA PHE A 245 -7.75 -4.77 14.59
C PHE A 245 -7.35 -4.86 13.13
N LEU A 246 -8.34 -5.00 12.24
CA LEU A 246 -8.15 -4.86 10.80
C LEU A 246 -8.13 -3.36 10.46
N THR A 247 -6.94 -2.78 10.34
CA THR A 247 -6.74 -1.33 10.17
C THR A 247 -5.49 -1.05 9.32
N SER A 248 -5.18 0.22 9.10
CA SER A 248 -3.95 0.67 8.44
C SER A 248 -3.08 1.47 9.41
N LEU A 249 -1.75 1.48 9.17
CA LEU A 249 -0.82 2.32 9.96
C LEU A 249 -1.20 3.79 9.86
N ARG A 250 -1.58 4.26 8.67
CA ARG A 250 -2.04 5.64 8.43
C ARG A 250 -3.21 6.02 9.34
N PHE A 251 -4.17 5.12 9.54
CA PHE A 251 -5.30 5.39 10.41
C PHE A 251 -4.89 5.42 11.89
N LEU A 252 -3.99 4.52 12.30
CA LEU A 252 -3.42 4.52 13.66
C LEU A 252 -2.64 5.80 13.95
N ASP A 253 -1.81 6.26 12.99
CA ASP A 253 -1.07 7.51 13.09
C ASP A 253 -2.01 8.74 13.18
N ALA A 254 -3.13 8.72 12.44
CA ALA A 254 -4.14 9.78 12.51
C ALA A 254 -4.82 9.83 13.90
N ILE A 255 -5.19 8.67 14.47
CA ILE A 255 -5.74 8.60 15.84
C ILE A 255 -4.71 9.13 16.84
N ALA A 256 -3.46 8.71 16.75
CA ALA A 256 -2.40 9.14 17.66
C ALA A 256 -2.20 10.66 17.60
N SER A 257 -2.17 11.22 16.40
CA SER A 257 -2.06 12.67 16.17
C SER A 257 -3.24 13.45 16.75
N ASP A 258 -4.48 12.97 16.55
CA ASP A 258 -5.70 13.59 17.12
C ASP A 258 -5.68 13.57 18.66
N MET A 259 -5.08 12.55 19.26
CA MET A 259 -4.91 12.40 20.70
C MET A 259 -3.69 13.13 21.27
N GLY A 260 -2.93 13.85 20.43
CA GLY A 260 -1.73 14.57 20.86
C GLY A 260 -0.55 13.67 21.23
N LEU A 261 -0.52 12.42 20.77
CA LEU A 261 0.57 11.49 21.04
C LEU A 261 1.72 11.72 20.06
N THR A 262 2.95 11.55 20.56
CA THR A 262 4.15 11.65 19.72
C THR A 262 4.50 10.29 19.16
N LEU A 263 4.66 10.21 17.82
CA LEU A 263 5.17 9.03 17.15
C LEU A 263 6.68 8.95 17.40
N TYR A 264 7.09 8.00 18.23
CA TYR A 264 8.50 7.77 18.58
C TYR A 264 9.19 6.80 17.62
N MET A 265 8.48 5.74 17.19
CA MET A 265 9.00 4.73 16.29
C MET A 265 8.00 4.52 15.14
N ALA A 266 8.48 4.69 13.93
CA ALA A 266 7.74 4.41 12.72
C ALA A 266 8.50 3.43 11.82
N LEU A 267 7.77 2.54 11.16
CA LEU A 267 8.20 1.94 9.90
C LEU A 267 7.98 3.04 8.87
N SER A 268 9.05 3.68 8.38
CA SER A 268 8.89 4.69 7.33
C SER A 268 8.44 3.99 6.05
N GLU A 269 7.33 4.44 5.49
CA GLU A 269 6.92 4.09 4.13
C GLU A 269 7.71 4.86 3.06
N GLU A 270 8.62 5.76 3.50
CA GLU A 270 9.44 6.63 2.66
C GLU A 270 10.93 6.33 2.90
N GLU A 271 11.48 5.42 2.11
CA GLU A 271 12.83 5.51 1.53
C GLU A 271 12.98 4.51 0.39
#